data_dec15ccafb6eb4d70f09820cbcb31d17
#
_entry.id   dec15ccafb6eb4d70f09820cbcb31d17
#
_cell.length_a   1.000
_cell.length_b   1.000
_cell.length_c   1.000
_cell.angle_alpha   90.00
_cell.angle_beta   90.00
_cell.angle_gamma   90.00
#
_symmetry.space_group_name_H-M   'P 1'
#
loop_
_entity.id
_entity.type
_entity.pdbx_description
1 polymer ?
#
loop_
_entity_poly.entity_id
_entity_poly.type
_entity_poly.pdbx_seq_one_letter_code
_entity_poly.pdbx_strand_id
1 'polypeptide(L)'
;ANSFIDEIAKQNATVKDAAKQHQVSIVKFAGNKTDKVGNDTYREGQYWYNYSQVMKTLAPCTNDTKSAFSSQVNAIQPAGATNAAAGLELAKGQTSDRSDAKKVVIFFTDGTPTEYSEFSPDVASSAVGHAKEMKDAGAAVYSIGIFQGADPAKNPDGQGVSNENKFMHAVSSNYPSATYSYESTSWWSGEYIWNFGDRAKGSDGKDATFYKSATNADDLKHVF
;
A
#
# COMPACT_ATOMS: atom_id res chain seq x y z
N ALA A 1 -1.40 8.19 -10.19
CA ALA A 1 -2.48 7.19 -10.31
C ALA A 1 -3.13 7.21 -11.70
N ASN A 2 -3.57 8.40 -12.20
CA ASN A 2 -4.27 8.48 -13.50
C ASN A 2 -3.43 7.95 -14.68
N SER A 3 -2.15 8.26 -14.74
CA SER A 3 -1.24 7.73 -15.77
C SER A 3 -1.17 6.20 -15.78
N PHE A 4 -1.21 5.58 -14.59
CA PHE A 4 -1.26 4.13 -14.44
C PHE A 4 -2.60 3.55 -14.96
N ILE A 5 -3.73 4.21 -14.62
CA ILE A 5 -5.06 3.84 -15.14
C ILE A 5 -5.08 3.89 -16.68
N ASP A 6 -4.53 4.94 -17.27
CA ASP A 6 -4.45 5.08 -18.72
C ASP A 6 -3.60 3.98 -19.37
N GLU A 7 -2.47 3.62 -18.76
CA GLU A 7 -1.61 2.56 -19.27
C GLU A 7 -2.29 1.19 -19.20
N ILE A 8 -2.95 0.87 -18.08
CA ILE A 8 -3.73 -0.38 -17.97
C ILE A 8 -4.85 -0.45 -19.00
N ALA A 9 -5.58 0.65 -19.21
CA ALA A 9 -6.64 0.70 -20.22
C ALA A 9 -6.09 0.48 -21.64
N LYS A 10 -4.94 1.06 -21.95
CA LYS A 10 -4.23 0.86 -23.22
C LYS A 10 -3.78 -0.59 -23.40
N GLN A 11 -3.24 -1.23 -22.39
CA GLN A 11 -2.87 -2.64 -22.43
C GLN A 11 -4.10 -3.51 -22.63
N ASN A 12 -5.19 -3.26 -21.91
CA ASN A 12 -6.44 -3.98 -22.07
C ASN A 12 -7.06 -3.86 -23.47
N ALA A 13 -6.81 -2.76 -24.19
CA ALA A 13 -7.26 -2.61 -25.58
C ALA A 13 -6.67 -3.67 -26.54
N THR A 14 -5.54 -4.27 -26.16
CA THR A 14 -4.89 -5.35 -26.94
C THR A 14 -5.34 -6.76 -26.52
N VAL A 15 -6.04 -6.89 -25.38
CA VAL A 15 -6.50 -8.16 -24.81
C VAL A 15 -7.88 -8.50 -25.39
N LYS A 16 -7.93 -9.45 -26.32
CA LYS A 16 -9.17 -9.87 -27.01
C LYS A 16 -10.16 -10.59 -26.10
N ASP A 17 -9.67 -11.37 -25.15
CA ASP A 17 -10.48 -12.12 -24.20
C ASP A 17 -10.80 -11.22 -22.98
N ALA A 18 -12.03 -10.80 -22.85
CA ALA A 18 -12.48 -9.94 -21.75
C ALA A 18 -12.21 -10.58 -20.36
N ALA A 19 -12.24 -11.91 -20.25
CA ALA A 19 -11.94 -12.61 -19.01
C ALA A 19 -10.46 -12.48 -18.59
N LYS A 20 -9.57 -12.12 -19.50
CA LYS A 20 -8.13 -11.93 -19.28
C LYS A 20 -7.71 -10.47 -19.10
N GLN A 21 -8.63 -9.54 -19.22
CA GLN A 21 -8.35 -8.13 -19.04
C GLN A 21 -7.85 -7.85 -17.62
N HIS A 22 -6.91 -6.92 -17.49
CA HIS A 22 -6.44 -6.43 -16.21
C HIS A 22 -7.58 -5.74 -15.45
N GLN A 23 -7.72 -6.10 -14.18
CA GLN A 23 -8.68 -5.50 -13.28
C GLN A 23 -7.95 -4.59 -12.29
N VAL A 24 -8.59 -3.50 -11.92
CA VAL A 24 -8.07 -2.51 -10.98
C VAL A 24 -9.10 -2.29 -9.88
N SER A 25 -8.65 -2.11 -8.66
CA SER A 25 -9.44 -1.52 -7.58
C SER A 25 -8.71 -0.30 -7.03
N ILE A 26 -9.45 0.61 -6.40
CA ILE A 26 -8.89 1.81 -5.78
C ILE A 26 -9.34 1.83 -4.33
N VAL A 27 -8.36 1.88 -3.43
CA VAL A 27 -8.55 2.02 -1.99
C VAL A 27 -7.86 3.31 -1.55
N LYS A 28 -8.57 4.16 -0.81
CA LYS A 28 -7.97 5.26 -0.05
C LYS A 28 -7.88 4.88 1.42
N PHE A 29 -6.91 5.40 2.12
CA PHE A 29 -6.80 5.24 3.55
C PHE A 29 -6.47 6.59 4.23
N ALA A 30 -7.00 6.78 5.42
CA ALA A 30 -6.81 7.95 6.26
C ALA A 30 -7.03 7.57 7.74
N GLY A 31 -8.24 7.69 8.26
CA GLY A 31 -8.57 7.27 9.63
C GLY A 31 -8.87 5.77 9.75
N ASN A 32 -9.21 5.36 10.97
CA ASN A 32 -9.42 3.94 11.35
C ASN A 32 -10.80 3.38 10.99
N LYS A 33 -11.78 4.20 10.61
CA LYS A 33 -13.12 3.74 10.24
C LYS A 33 -13.22 3.49 8.74
N THR A 34 -13.85 2.38 8.38
CA THR A 34 -13.83 1.84 7.02
C THR A 34 -15.20 1.62 6.39
N ASP A 35 -16.29 1.72 7.16
CA ASP A 35 -17.60 1.25 6.79
C ASP A 35 -18.52 2.32 6.17
N LYS A 36 -18.05 3.56 6.05
CA LYS A 36 -18.89 4.68 5.58
C LYS A 36 -18.74 4.90 4.08
N VAL A 37 -19.88 5.12 3.43
CA VAL A 37 -19.98 5.48 2.02
C VAL A 37 -20.74 6.80 1.90
N GLY A 38 -20.33 7.65 0.97
CA GLY A 38 -20.96 8.95 0.70
C GLY A 38 -20.28 10.08 1.45
N ASN A 39 -20.73 10.44 2.65
CA ASN A 39 -20.02 11.44 3.43
C ASN A 39 -18.71 10.86 3.96
N ASP A 40 -17.60 11.39 3.48
CA ASP A 40 -16.26 10.79 3.64
C ASP A 40 -15.59 11.08 4.98
N THR A 41 -16.26 11.78 5.90
CA THR A 41 -15.66 12.20 7.16
C THR A 41 -16.41 11.67 8.38
N TYR A 42 -15.68 11.50 9.46
CA TYR A 42 -16.24 11.24 10.79
C TYR A 42 -15.49 12.06 11.84
N ARG A 43 -16.08 12.21 12.99
CA ARG A 43 -15.50 12.94 14.11
C ARG A 43 -15.07 11.98 15.20
N GLU A 44 -13.87 12.19 15.74
CA GLU A 44 -13.37 11.51 16.92
C GLU A 44 -12.75 12.54 17.88
N GLY A 45 -13.35 12.69 19.06
CA GLY A 45 -13.02 13.81 19.94
C GLY A 45 -13.30 15.16 19.28
N GLN A 46 -12.26 15.99 19.17
CA GLN A 46 -12.35 17.30 18.52
C GLN A 46 -11.87 17.32 17.06
N TYR A 47 -11.38 16.20 16.53
CA TYR A 47 -10.79 16.11 15.22
C TYR A 47 -11.72 15.45 14.20
N TRP A 48 -11.57 15.82 12.93
CA TRP A 48 -12.26 15.24 11.80
C TRP A 48 -11.29 14.38 11.00
N TYR A 49 -11.75 13.19 10.59
CA TYR A 49 -11.01 12.23 9.80
C TYR A 49 -11.81 11.80 8.58
N ASN A 50 -11.10 11.52 7.48
CA ASN A 50 -11.69 10.80 6.38
C ASN A 50 -11.77 9.31 6.71
N TYR A 51 -12.77 8.62 6.16
CA TYR A 51 -12.83 7.17 6.20
C TYR A 51 -11.75 6.55 5.29
N SER A 52 -11.21 5.41 5.68
CA SER A 52 -10.52 4.50 4.77
C SER A 52 -11.58 3.73 3.99
N GLN A 53 -11.53 3.75 2.65
CA GLN A 53 -12.63 3.27 1.82
C GLN A 53 -12.15 2.59 0.54
N VAL A 54 -12.93 1.61 0.07
CA VAL A 54 -12.86 1.14 -1.32
C VAL A 54 -13.57 2.16 -2.20
N MET A 55 -12.80 2.97 -2.92
CA MET A 55 -13.33 3.98 -3.85
C MET A 55 -13.86 3.35 -5.13
N LYS A 56 -13.25 2.26 -5.56
CA LYS A 56 -13.66 1.46 -6.72
C LYS A 56 -13.37 0.00 -6.45
N THR A 57 -14.37 -0.84 -6.51
CA THR A 57 -14.20 -2.30 -6.43
C THR A 57 -13.46 -2.84 -7.64
N LEU A 58 -12.84 -4.01 -7.50
CA LEU A 58 -12.08 -4.66 -8.55
C LEU A 58 -12.93 -4.88 -9.81
N ALA A 59 -12.51 -4.27 -10.92
CA ALA A 59 -13.21 -4.36 -12.19
C ALA A 59 -12.24 -4.16 -13.37
N PRO A 60 -12.58 -4.62 -14.60
CA PRO A 60 -11.79 -4.36 -15.79
C PRO A 60 -11.60 -2.85 -16.03
N CYS A 61 -10.34 -2.44 -16.23
CA CYS A 61 -9.99 -1.06 -16.56
C CYS A 61 -9.73 -0.96 -18.07
N THR A 62 -10.75 -0.58 -18.83
CA THR A 62 -10.71 -0.44 -20.28
C THR A 62 -10.81 1.01 -20.71
N ASN A 63 -10.68 1.31 -22.01
CA ASN A 63 -10.89 2.67 -22.53
C ASN A 63 -12.30 3.21 -22.21
N ASP A 64 -13.31 2.34 -22.14
CA ASP A 64 -14.68 2.73 -21.83
C ASP A 64 -14.91 2.98 -20.34
N THR A 65 -14.15 2.29 -19.47
CA THR A 65 -14.33 2.34 -18.00
C THR A 65 -13.31 3.19 -17.27
N LYS A 66 -12.17 3.53 -17.86
CA LYS A 66 -11.06 4.25 -17.21
C LYS A 66 -11.47 5.60 -16.61
N SER A 67 -12.41 6.29 -17.24
CA SER A 67 -12.91 7.59 -16.72
C SER A 67 -13.56 7.44 -15.34
N ALA A 68 -14.24 6.32 -15.08
CA ALA A 68 -14.84 6.06 -13.77
C ALA A 68 -13.77 5.83 -12.70
N PHE A 69 -12.63 5.19 -13.03
CA PHE A 69 -11.51 5.05 -12.11
C PHE A 69 -10.83 6.39 -11.84
N SER A 70 -10.54 7.17 -12.88
CA SER A 70 -9.92 8.49 -12.75
C SER A 70 -10.79 9.45 -11.94
N SER A 71 -12.11 9.41 -12.10
CA SER A 71 -13.04 10.19 -11.31
C SER A 71 -12.95 9.85 -9.81
N GLN A 72 -12.82 8.57 -9.47
CA GLN A 72 -12.65 8.16 -8.06
C GLN A 72 -11.32 8.64 -7.48
N VAL A 73 -10.23 8.56 -8.24
CA VAL A 73 -8.93 9.11 -7.80
C VAL A 73 -9.02 10.62 -7.57
N ASN A 74 -9.63 11.35 -8.49
CA ASN A 74 -9.75 12.80 -8.42
C ASN A 74 -10.70 13.27 -7.31
N ALA A 75 -11.61 12.41 -6.85
CA ALA A 75 -12.51 12.69 -5.73
C ALA A 75 -11.85 12.54 -4.35
N ILE A 76 -10.65 11.95 -4.26
CA ILE A 76 -9.96 11.77 -2.99
C ILE A 76 -9.55 13.13 -2.42
N GLN A 77 -9.99 13.40 -1.20
CA GLN A 77 -9.63 14.59 -0.44
C GLN A 77 -8.66 14.21 0.70
N PRO A 78 -7.55 14.91 0.87
CA PRO A 78 -6.62 14.66 1.97
C PRO A 78 -7.22 15.17 3.28
N ALA A 79 -7.36 14.32 4.27
CA ALA A 79 -7.68 14.72 5.65
C ALA A 79 -7.51 13.54 6.63
N GLY A 80 -7.01 13.85 7.80
CA GLY A 80 -6.91 12.91 8.92
C GLY A 80 -5.57 12.20 9.02
N ALA A 81 -5.59 11.04 9.64
CA ALA A 81 -4.40 10.21 9.90
C ALA A 81 -3.93 9.44 8.66
N THR A 82 -2.89 8.61 8.84
CA THR A 82 -2.34 7.71 7.82
C THR A 82 -2.49 6.26 8.30
N ASN A 83 -3.74 5.79 8.41
CA ASN A 83 -4.00 4.41 8.85
C ASN A 83 -3.78 3.41 7.71
N ALA A 84 -2.51 3.07 7.50
CA ALA A 84 -2.08 2.12 6.48
C ALA A 84 -2.67 0.71 6.69
N ALA A 85 -2.93 0.32 7.95
CA ALA A 85 -3.52 -0.98 8.28
C ALA A 85 -4.92 -1.10 7.68
N ALA A 86 -5.78 -0.10 7.90
CA ALA A 86 -7.13 -0.07 7.33
C ALA A 86 -7.09 -0.13 5.80
N GLY A 87 -6.15 0.60 5.18
CA GLY A 87 -5.97 0.59 3.72
C GLY A 87 -5.59 -0.78 3.17
N LEU A 88 -4.61 -1.44 3.78
CA LEU A 88 -4.13 -2.76 3.34
C LEU A 88 -5.13 -3.88 3.65
N GLU A 89 -5.88 -3.79 4.74
CA GLU A 89 -6.99 -4.69 5.03
C GLU A 89 -8.08 -4.61 3.95
N LEU A 90 -8.50 -3.40 3.58
CA LEU A 90 -9.46 -3.19 2.49
C LEU A 90 -8.92 -3.70 1.15
N ALA A 91 -7.64 -3.45 0.86
CA ALA A 91 -7.00 -3.92 -0.37
C ALA A 91 -6.92 -5.46 -0.42
N LYS A 92 -6.66 -6.11 0.72
CA LYS A 92 -6.70 -7.58 0.84
C LYS A 92 -8.08 -8.14 0.46
N GLY A 93 -9.15 -7.44 0.80
CA GLY A 93 -10.53 -7.79 0.42
C GLY A 93 -10.84 -7.63 -1.08
N GLN A 94 -10.01 -6.91 -1.84
CA GLN A 94 -10.19 -6.70 -3.29
C GLN A 94 -9.47 -7.79 -4.08
N THR A 95 -9.98 -9.02 -4.02
CA THR A 95 -9.38 -10.17 -4.70
C THR A 95 -10.20 -10.60 -5.91
N SER A 96 -9.52 -11.21 -6.88
CA SER A 96 -10.16 -11.86 -8.02
C SER A 96 -10.19 -13.37 -7.82
N ASP A 97 -11.27 -14.03 -8.23
CA ASP A 97 -11.38 -15.49 -8.24
C ASP A 97 -10.55 -16.14 -9.36
N ARG A 98 -9.90 -15.35 -10.19
CA ARG A 98 -9.05 -15.83 -11.29
C ARG A 98 -7.74 -16.41 -10.74
N SER A 99 -7.60 -17.71 -10.77
CA SER A 99 -6.44 -18.44 -10.25
C SER A 99 -5.15 -18.21 -11.07
N ASP A 100 -5.29 -17.81 -12.34
CA ASP A 100 -4.19 -17.53 -13.27
C ASP A 100 -3.74 -16.06 -13.27
N ALA A 101 -4.46 -15.18 -12.57
CA ALA A 101 -4.13 -13.77 -12.51
C ALA A 101 -3.00 -13.50 -11.51
N LYS A 102 -1.99 -12.73 -11.94
CA LYS A 102 -1.02 -12.15 -11.02
C LYS A 102 -1.69 -11.05 -10.20
N LYS A 103 -1.60 -11.17 -8.88
CA LYS A 103 -2.09 -10.17 -7.94
C LYS A 103 -0.97 -9.17 -7.67
N VAL A 104 -1.25 -7.88 -7.87
CA VAL A 104 -0.31 -6.79 -7.63
C VAL A 104 -1.00 -5.76 -6.74
N VAL A 105 -0.33 -5.37 -5.68
CA VAL A 105 -0.75 -4.26 -4.80
C VAL A 105 0.27 -3.14 -4.93
N ILE A 106 -0.20 -1.92 -5.13
CA ILE A 106 0.64 -0.72 -5.18
C ILE A 106 0.21 0.17 -4.01
N PHE A 107 1.07 0.26 -3.02
CA PHE A 107 0.86 1.04 -1.82
C PHE A 107 1.62 2.37 -1.91
N PHE A 108 0.87 3.49 -1.91
CA PHE A 108 1.42 4.84 -1.94
C PHE A 108 1.27 5.50 -0.58
N THR A 109 2.32 6.16 -0.10
CA THR A 109 2.22 7.03 1.08
C THR A 109 3.22 8.17 1.01
N ASP A 110 2.79 9.35 1.47
CA ASP A 110 3.60 10.54 1.69
C ASP A 110 3.93 10.75 3.17
N GLY A 111 3.53 9.81 4.02
CA GLY A 111 3.61 9.98 5.46
C GLY A 111 3.89 8.72 6.26
N THR A 112 4.10 9.00 7.53
CA THR A 112 4.29 8.02 8.59
C THR A 112 2.98 7.28 8.87
N PRO A 113 2.98 5.95 9.08
CA PRO A 113 1.80 5.26 9.60
C PRO A 113 1.38 5.84 10.94
N THR A 114 0.19 6.45 10.98
CA THR A 114 -0.31 7.14 12.17
C THR A 114 -1.73 6.73 12.47
N GLU A 115 -2.08 6.75 13.76
CA GLU A 115 -3.46 6.78 14.21
C GLU A 115 -3.96 8.21 14.35
N TYR A 116 -3.09 9.09 14.86
CA TYR A 116 -3.37 10.52 15.06
C TYR A 116 -2.31 11.39 14.38
N SER A 117 -1.15 11.59 14.98
CA SER A 117 -0.11 12.52 14.51
C SER A 117 1.31 11.97 14.49
N GLU A 118 1.59 10.89 15.24
CA GLU A 118 2.93 10.30 15.36
C GLU A 118 2.95 8.87 14.81
N PHE A 119 4.15 8.34 14.58
CA PHE A 119 4.32 6.95 14.20
C PHE A 119 3.62 6.03 15.20
N SER A 120 2.65 5.28 14.72
CA SER A 120 1.91 4.30 15.51
C SER A 120 2.47 2.91 15.25
N PRO A 121 3.13 2.29 16.25
CA PRO A 121 3.61 0.91 16.12
C PRO A 121 2.48 -0.08 15.85
N ASP A 122 1.29 0.12 16.43
CA ASP A 122 0.13 -0.74 16.24
C ASP A 122 -0.38 -0.70 14.79
N VAL A 123 -0.50 0.51 14.22
CA VAL A 123 -0.89 0.68 12.81
C VAL A 123 0.16 0.07 11.89
N ALA A 124 1.44 0.31 12.16
CA ALA A 124 2.52 -0.23 11.35
C ALA A 124 2.57 -1.77 11.43
N SER A 125 2.44 -2.34 12.63
CA SER A 125 2.42 -3.79 12.86
C SER A 125 1.27 -4.45 12.10
N SER A 126 0.06 -3.93 12.26
CA SER A 126 -1.13 -4.46 11.57
C SER A 126 -0.99 -4.34 10.04
N ALA A 127 -0.50 -3.22 9.54
CA ALA A 127 -0.27 -3.00 8.12
C ALA A 127 0.75 -3.99 7.53
N VAL A 128 1.87 -4.21 8.22
CA VAL A 128 2.89 -5.20 7.82
C VAL A 128 2.28 -6.61 7.83
N GLY A 129 1.45 -6.93 8.83
CA GLY A 129 0.71 -8.19 8.91
C GLY A 129 -0.19 -8.42 7.69
N HIS A 130 -1.02 -7.45 7.33
CA HIS A 130 -1.87 -7.54 6.13
C HIS A 130 -1.07 -7.64 4.83
N ALA A 131 0.02 -6.88 4.72
CA ALA A 131 0.93 -7.00 3.57
C ALA A 131 1.57 -8.39 3.49
N LYS A 132 1.98 -8.95 4.63
CA LYS A 132 2.54 -10.30 4.70
C LYS A 132 1.53 -11.35 4.25
N GLU A 133 0.29 -11.30 4.74
CA GLU A 133 -0.77 -12.21 4.30
C GLU A 133 -1.01 -12.16 2.79
N MET A 134 -0.98 -10.98 2.18
CA MET A 134 -1.08 -10.83 0.72
C MET A 134 0.13 -11.42 0.00
N LYS A 135 1.34 -11.21 0.52
CA LYS A 135 2.58 -11.80 -0.03
C LYS A 135 2.57 -13.32 0.06
N ASP A 136 2.15 -13.88 1.19
CA ASP A 136 2.00 -15.32 1.41
C ASP A 136 0.95 -15.94 0.46
N ALA A 137 -0.08 -15.17 0.09
CA ALA A 137 -1.06 -15.54 -0.92
C ALA A 137 -0.58 -15.33 -2.38
N GLY A 138 0.71 -15.00 -2.59
CA GLY A 138 1.34 -14.85 -3.90
C GLY A 138 1.20 -13.48 -4.55
N ALA A 139 0.73 -12.47 -3.83
CA ALA A 139 0.68 -11.11 -4.36
C ALA A 139 2.06 -10.45 -4.37
N ALA A 140 2.36 -9.69 -5.43
CA ALA A 140 3.48 -8.76 -5.44
C ALA A 140 3.02 -7.41 -4.85
N VAL A 141 3.64 -7.00 -3.75
CA VAL A 141 3.35 -5.73 -3.08
C VAL A 141 4.46 -4.73 -3.36
N TYR A 142 4.12 -3.69 -4.10
CA TYR A 142 5.00 -2.54 -4.31
C TYR A 142 4.67 -1.47 -3.28
N SER A 143 5.69 -0.87 -2.66
CA SER A 143 5.53 0.31 -1.83
C SER A 143 6.22 1.51 -2.50
N ILE A 144 5.56 2.67 -2.47
CA ILE A 144 6.06 3.91 -3.08
C ILE A 144 6.02 5.00 -2.02
N GLY A 145 7.20 5.37 -1.53
CA GLY A 145 7.37 6.43 -0.54
C GLY A 145 7.56 7.80 -1.21
N ILE A 146 6.69 8.76 -0.84
CA ILE A 146 6.72 10.14 -1.35
C ILE A 146 7.01 11.07 -0.17
N PHE A 147 8.05 10.79 0.59
CA PHE A 147 8.43 11.58 1.75
C PHE A 147 9.93 11.87 1.75
N GLN A 148 10.31 12.93 2.45
CA GLN A 148 11.71 13.31 2.57
C GLN A 148 12.49 12.21 3.31
N GLY A 149 13.55 11.70 2.68
CA GLY A 149 14.37 10.62 3.23
C GLY A 149 13.90 9.22 2.85
N ALA A 150 12.89 9.08 1.96
CA ALA A 150 12.55 7.80 1.35
C ALA A 150 13.74 7.27 0.55
N ASP A 151 14.26 6.12 0.96
CA ASP A 151 15.49 5.56 0.37
C ASP A 151 15.40 4.03 0.25
N PRO A 152 15.00 3.53 -0.93
CA PRO A 152 14.91 2.09 -1.21
C PRO A 152 16.26 1.34 -1.18
N ALA A 153 17.38 2.06 -1.24
CA ALA A 153 18.72 1.46 -1.23
C ALA A 153 19.23 1.17 0.18
N LYS A 154 18.66 1.82 1.21
CA LYS A 154 19.07 1.56 2.59
C LYS A 154 18.72 0.13 3.01
N ASN A 155 19.66 -0.50 3.70
CA ASN A 155 19.39 -1.75 4.41
C ASN A 155 18.50 -1.42 5.64
N PRO A 156 17.28 -1.98 5.75
CA PRO A 156 16.38 -1.65 6.85
C PRO A 156 16.89 -2.05 8.24
N ASP A 157 17.83 -3.01 8.34
CA ASP A 157 18.50 -3.39 9.58
C ASP A 157 19.69 -2.47 9.94
N GLY A 158 20.00 -1.51 9.07
CA GLY A 158 21.11 -0.58 9.27
C GLY A 158 20.84 0.43 10.40
N GLN A 159 21.94 0.90 11.01
CA GLN A 159 21.84 1.98 12.00
C GLN A 159 21.29 3.28 11.38
N GLY A 160 20.43 3.98 12.13
CA GLY A 160 19.90 5.28 11.72
C GLY A 160 18.88 5.23 10.58
N VAL A 161 18.35 4.05 10.25
CA VAL A 161 17.23 3.93 9.32
C VAL A 161 15.94 4.31 10.03
N SER A 162 15.18 5.25 9.47
CA SER A 162 13.92 5.71 10.04
C SER A 162 12.84 4.62 10.02
N ASN A 163 11.87 4.72 10.92
CA ASN A 163 10.75 3.77 10.97
C ASN A 163 9.93 3.78 9.68
N GLU A 164 9.81 4.93 9.01
CA GLU A 164 9.12 5.05 7.72
C GLU A 164 9.83 4.21 6.64
N ASN A 165 11.16 4.30 6.53
CA ASN A 165 11.90 3.46 5.59
C ASN A 165 11.80 1.98 5.93
N LYS A 166 11.93 1.60 7.21
CA LYS A 166 11.71 0.23 7.68
C LYS A 166 10.33 -0.27 7.30
N PHE A 167 9.30 0.55 7.55
CA PHE A 167 7.91 0.26 7.22
C PHE A 167 7.72 0.02 5.72
N MET A 168 8.26 0.89 4.85
CA MET A 168 8.15 0.74 3.40
C MET A 168 8.83 -0.54 2.90
N HIS A 169 9.99 -0.89 3.46
CA HIS A 169 10.63 -2.18 3.18
C HIS A 169 9.78 -3.37 3.62
N ALA A 170 9.23 -3.33 4.83
CA ALA A 170 8.46 -4.43 5.40
C ALA A 170 7.13 -4.67 4.65
N VAL A 171 6.45 -3.60 4.24
CA VAL A 171 5.22 -3.70 3.44
C VAL A 171 5.51 -4.26 2.05
N SER A 172 6.61 -3.85 1.42
CA SER A 172 6.94 -4.30 0.06
C SER A 172 7.35 -5.77 0.00
N SER A 173 7.30 -6.34 -1.20
CA SER A 173 7.84 -7.67 -1.48
C SER A 173 9.37 -7.72 -1.54
N ASN A 174 10.09 -6.64 -1.16
CA ASN A 174 11.54 -6.71 -0.94
C ASN A 174 11.89 -7.69 0.17
N TYR A 175 11.06 -7.74 1.22
CA TYR A 175 11.21 -8.63 2.37
C TYR A 175 9.91 -9.39 2.60
N PRO A 176 9.70 -10.54 1.92
CA PRO A 176 8.43 -11.27 1.95
C PRO A 176 8.01 -11.72 3.34
N SER A 177 8.99 -12.10 4.16
CA SER A 177 8.78 -12.60 5.53
C SER A 177 8.77 -11.52 6.61
N ALA A 178 8.92 -10.24 6.24
CA ALA A 178 9.02 -9.16 7.22
C ALA A 178 7.84 -9.12 8.18
N THR A 179 8.15 -8.89 9.45
CA THR A 179 7.20 -8.66 10.53
C THR A 179 7.60 -7.44 11.34
N TYR A 180 6.62 -6.86 12.00
CA TYR A 180 6.80 -5.84 13.02
C TYR A 180 5.83 -6.18 14.14
N SER A 181 6.32 -6.68 15.26
CA SER A 181 5.48 -7.25 16.30
C SER A 181 5.94 -6.82 17.68
N TYR A 182 4.97 -6.71 18.60
CA TYR A 182 5.25 -6.48 19.99
C TYR A 182 5.81 -7.75 20.61
N GLU A 183 7.00 -7.65 21.20
CA GLU A 183 7.66 -8.74 21.92
C GLU A 183 7.82 -8.38 23.40
N SER A 184 7.41 -9.28 24.27
CA SER A 184 7.58 -9.13 25.71
C SER A 184 9.05 -9.37 26.04
N THR A 185 9.73 -8.34 26.55
CA THR A 185 11.14 -8.42 26.96
C THR A 185 11.29 -8.81 28.42
N SER A 186 10.22 -8.62 29.19
CA SER A 186 10.08 -9.10 30.57
C SER A 186 8.61 -9.19 30.95
N TRP A 187 8.30 -9.69 32.12
CA TRP A 187 6.95 -9.84 32.65
C TRP A 187 6.15 -8.48 32.70
N TRP A 188 6.83 -7.29 32.66
CA TRP A 188 6.17 -5.96 32.71
C TRP A 188 6.53 -5.04 31.56
N SER A 189 7.33 -5.48 30.63
CA SER A 189 7.79 -4.64 29.53
C SER A 189 7.92 -5.42 28.24
N GLY A 190 7.69 -4.75 27.15
CA GLY A 190 7.92 -5.24 25.80
C GLY A 190 8.16 -4.07 24.87
N GLU A 191 8.61 -4.39 23.69
CA GLU A 191 8.86 -3.41 22.63
C GLU A 191 8.44 -3.95 21.28
N TYR A 192 8.23 -3.06 20.32
CA TYR A 192 7.99 -3.44 18.93
C TYR A 192 9.31 -3.70 18.22
N ILE A 193 9.46 -4.90 17.65
CA ILE A 193 10.69 -5.35 17.00
C ILE A 193 10.43 -5.57 15.52
N TRP A 194 11.31 -4.99 14.69
CA TRP A 194 11.39 -5.27 13.27
C TRP A 194 12.16 -6.57 13.02
N ASN A 195 11.58 -7.45 12.20
CA ASN A 195 12.27 -8.63 11.69
C ASN A 195 12.04 -8.69 10.17
N PHE A 196 13.11 -8.51 9.39
CA PHE A 196 12.99 -8.45 7.92
C PHE A 196 13.18 -9.82 7.27
N GLY A 197 14.02 -10.68 7.83
CA GLY A 197 14.44 -11.91 7.16
C GLY A 197 15.24 -11.64 5.89
N ASP A 198 15.24 -12.60 4.95
CA ASP A 198 16.01 -12.48 3.72
C ASP A 198 15.35 -11.55 2.70
N ARG A 199 16.17 -10.74 2.03
CA ARG A 199 15.73 -9.92 0.92
C ARG A 199 15.45 -10.79 -0.30
N ALA A 200 14.29 -10.58 -0.93
CA ALA A 200 13.93 -11.27 -2.17
C ALA A 200 14.92 -10.96 -3.31
N LYS A 201 15.07 -11.89 -4.21
CA LYS A 201 15.86 -11.75 -5.43
C LYS A 201 14.96 -11.69 -6.65
N GLY A 202 15.34 -10.85 -7.61
CA GLY A 202 14.73 -10.84 -8.93
C GLY A 202 15.16 -12.06 -9.75
N SER A 203 14.56 -12.24 -10.92
CA SER A 203 14.90 -13.30 -11.86
C SER A 203 16.36 -13.23 -12.39
N ASP A 204 16.98 -12.05 -12.28
CA ASP A 204 18.38 -11.79 -12.63
C ASP A 204 19.37 -12.08 -11.46
N GLY A 205 18.87 -12.57 -10.33
CA GLY A 205 19.62 -12.85 -9.11
C GLY A 205 20.01 -11.61 -8.29
N LYS A 206 19.65 -10.40 -8.76
CA LYS A 206 19.88 -9.16 -8.00
C LYS A 206 18.79 -8.95 -6.95
N ASP A 207 19.04 -8.02 -6.06
CA ASP A 207 18.05 -7.64 -5.04
C ASP A 207 16.75 -7.13 -5.69
N ALA A 208 15.63 -7.63 -5.19
CA ALA A 208 14.33 -7.17 -5.62
C ALA A 208 14.13 -5.68 -5.29
N THR A 209 13.36 -5.00 -6.14
CA THR A 209 13.14 -3.54 -6.09
C THR A 209 11.66 -3.18 -6.03
N PHE A 210 10.93 -3.80 -5.11
CA PHE A 210 9.50 -3.53 -4.89
C PHE A 210 9.25 -2.26 -4.05
N TYR A 211 10.22 -1.81 -3.25
CA TYR A 211 10.16 -0.47 -2.68
C TYR A 211 10.75 0.53 -3.66
N LYS A 212 10.02 1.60 -3.91
CA LYS A 212 10.39 2.72 -4.75
C LYS A 212 10.22 4.03 -3.98
N SER A 213 10.96 5.06 -4.37
CA SER A 213 10.78 6.41 -3.85
C SER A 213 10.57 7.39 -4.99
N ALA A 214 9.80 8.43 -4.71
CA ALA A 214 9.67 9.60 -5.56
C ALA A 214 9.77 10.84 -4.68
N THR A 215 10.53 11.83 -5.10
CA THR A 215 10.71 13.08 -4.34
C THR A 215 9.66 14.12 -4.72
N ASN A 216 9.01 13.93 -5.85
CA ASN A 216 7.99 14.83 -6.39
C ASN A 216 7.07 14.10 -7.39
N ALA A 217 6.04 14.79 -7.86
CA ALA A 217 5.06 14.24 -8.79
C ALA A 217 5.63 13.85 -10.16
N ASP A 218 6.72 14.48 -10.60
CA ASP A 218 7.35 14.14 -11.87
C ASP A 218 8.15 12.84 -11.77
N ASP A 219 8.84 12.61 -10.66
CA ASP A 219 9.53 11.35 -10.39
C ASP A 219 8.56 10.16 -10.40
N LEU A 220 7.32 10.36 -9.90
CA LEU A 220 6.29 9.31 -9.93
C LEU A 220 5.96 8.80 -11.33
N LYS A 221 6.14 9.61 -12.37
CA LYS A 221 5.90 9.19 -13.77
C LYS A 221 6.93 8.16 -14.24
N HIS A 222 8.08 8.09 -13.58
CA HIS A 222 9.20 7.21 -13.94
C HIS A 222 9.31 5.98 -13.01
N VAL A 223 8.43 5.87 -12.02
CA VAL A 223 8.42 4.73 -11.08
C VAL A 223 7.76 3.50 -11.70
N PHE A 224 6.96 3.68 -12.77
CA PHE A 224 6.21 2.63 -13.48
C PHE A 224 6.70 2.40 -14.89
#